data_452d93bbcd0ed0344d5d5cad11c7a74a
#
_entry.id   452d93bbcd0ed0344d5d5cad11c7a74a
#
_cell.length_a   1.000
_cell.length_b   1.000
_cell.length_c   1.000
_cell.angle_alpha   90.00
_cell.angle_beta   90.00
_cell.angle_gamma   90.00
#
_symmetry.space_group_name_H-M   'P 1'
#
loop_
_entity.id
_entity.type
_entity.pdbx_description
1 polymer ?
#
loop_
_entity_poly.entity_id
_entity_poly.type
_entity_poly.pdbx_seq_one_letter_code
_entity_poly.pdbx_strand_id
1 'polypeptide(L)'
;MAEQKICSNKGCSNKFTARSNKKIYCSDKCNRKAYYKRKKQEEASTQMTVSRGEHYEDYVKLYAEKVEKKLIQKQQVAKLLEVSNTIVTKMHEAYKVDKANLKKAEDWETPKEALASLRKFEDFRDRYFKTETGEKYETADFHQKWINAILTAIDEGNEQMILSPPRHGKTDLLTHFAVWQICKNPNVRIMWVGGNEEIAKNAVGSVLDHLEHNQKLIEDFCIPGQTFKPKNRSGKSWTAGQFTVATRTVTGIKSPTMVAVGKGGKILSRDSDLIIADDIEDHGTTIQPSAREQTRQWWTTTLSSRKEEHTAIVIIGSRQHPEDLYNFLLENPQMHKIVEEAHSTECVKPETEFEEHTDCMLWASKRSYKWLYSRLQAAETTGGKSIFEMVYLNKAFAEGIAMFDVEEVDLCRDVNRVVGHIPAGCHLVAGLDPASTG
;
A
#
# COMPACT_ATOMS: atom_id res chain seq x y z
N MET A 1 -37.56 -5.05 -3.05
CA MET A 1 -37.34 -5.50 -4.43
C MET A 1 -36.38 -6.68 -4.43
N ALA A 2 -36.65 -7.76 -5.16
CA ALA A 2 -35.80 -8.93 -5.17
C ALA A 2 -34.60 -8.67 -6.12
N GLU A 3 -33.40 -8.78 -5.58
CA GLU A 3 -32.14 -8.47 -6.29
C GLU A 3 -31.69 -9.65 -7.16
N GLN A 4 -31.32 -9.37 -8.42
CA GLN A 4 -30.73 -10.40 -9.28
C GLN A 4 -29.25 -10.59 -8.92
N LYS A 5 -28.87 -11.82 -8.60
CA LYS A 5 -27.48 -12.22 -8.29
C LYS A 5 -26.93 -13.26 -9.24
N ILE A 6 -25.63 -13.28 -9.42
CA ILE A 6 -24.90 -14.33 -10.13
C ILE A 6 -24.47 -15.38 -9.11
N CYS A 7 -24.57 -16.66 -9.48
CA CYS A 7 -24.19 -17.76 -8.60
C CYS A 7 -22.69 -17.75 -8.25
N SER A 8 -22.36 -17.76 -6.98
CA SER A 8 -20.98 -17.74 -6.48
C SER A 8 -20.22 -19.08 -6.64
N ASN A 9 -20.82 -20.11 -7.21
CA ASN A 9 -20.13 -21.36 -7.49
C ASN A 9 -19.29 -21.24 -8.76
N LYS A 10 -17.98 -21.34 -8.67
CA LYS A 10 -17.05 -21.29 -9.83
C LYS A 10 -17.47 -22.31 -10.88
N GLY A 11 -17.73 -21.83 -12.10
CA GLY A 11 -18.23 -22.63 -13.23
C GLY A 11 -19.76 -22.67 -13.34
N CYS A 12 -20.50 -21.82 -12.61
CA CYS A 12 -21.92 -21.61 -12.78
C CYS A 12 -22.21 -20.14 -13.09
N SER A 13 -22.66 -19.86 -14.31
CA SER A 13 -23.01 -18.50 -14.78
C SER A 13 -24.48 -18.14 -14.59
N ASN A 14 -25.26 -18.96 -13.88
CA ASN A 14 -26.70 -18.74 -13.70
C ASN A 14 -26.98 -17.49 -12.87
N LYS A 15 -27.79 -16.59 -13.43
CA LYS A 15 -28.42 -15.49 -12.70
C LYS A 15 -29.67 -16.01 -11.98
N PHE A 16 -29.91 -15.54 -10.77
CA PHE A 16 -31.08 -15.94 -9.99
C PHE A 16 -31.58 -14.78 -9.11
N THR A 17 -32.84 -14.80 -8.79
CA THR A 17 -33.47 -13.82 -7.90
C THR A 17 -33.28 -14.25 -6.45
N ALA A 18 -32.55 -13.47 -5.66
CA ALA A 18 -32.32 -13.76 -4.26
C ALA A 18 -33.44 -13.15 -3.39
N ARG A 19 -34.11 -13.99 -2.58
CA ARG A 19 -35.13 -13.55 -1.60
C ARG A 19 -34.52 -13.06 -0.29
N SER A 20 -33.22 -13.21 -0.10
CA SER A 20 -32.47 -12.68 1.05
C SER A 20 -31.02 -12.41 0.66
N ASN A 21 -30.37 -11.44 1.36
CA ASN A 21 -28.96 -11.09 1.13
C ASN A 21 -27.96 -12.23 1.43
N LYS A 22 -28.38 -13.24 2.19
CA LYS A 22 -27.56 -14.42 2.54
C LYS A 22 -27.54 -15.49 1.43
N LYS A 23 -28.48 -15.46 0.46
CA LYS A 23 -28.53 -16.46 -0.62
C LYS A 23 -27.57 -16.08 -1.73
N ILE A 24 -26.47 -16.82 -1.86
CA ILE A 24 -25.38 -16.60 -2.83
C ILE A 24 -25.26 -17.68 -3.91
N TYR A 25 -26.08 -18.75 -3.86
CA TYR A 25 -26.10 -19.84 -4.83
C TYR A 25 -27.47 -19.96 -5.50
N CYS A 26 -27.49 -20.26 -6.81
CA CYS A 26 -28.69 -20.36 -7.59
C CYS A 26 -29.57 -21.59 -7.23
N SER A 27 -28.99 -22.64 -6.68
CA SER A 27 -29.68 -23.87 -6.29
C SER A 27 -28.96 -24.59 -5.13
N ASP A 28 -29.67 -25.52 -4.47
CA ASP A 28 -29.08 -26.38 -3.44
C ASP A 28 -27.98 -27.30 -4.00
N LYS A 29 -28.05 -27.66 -5.27
CA LYS A 29 -27.02 -28.42 -5.96
C LYS A 29 -25.71 -27.61 -6.06
N CYS A 30 -25.78 -26.32 -6.38
CA CYS A 30 -24.63 -25.42 -6.42
C CYS A 30 -24.08 -25.15 -5.02
N ASN A 31 -24.94 -25.00 -4.02
CA ASN A 31 -24.54 -24.83 -2.63
C ASN A 31 -23.81 -26.08 -2.11
N ARG A 32 -24.38 -27.28 -2.33
CA ARG A 32 -23.73 -28.55 -1.96
C ARG A 32 -22.39 -28.75 -2.66
N LYS A 33 -22.30 -28.45 -3.97
CA LYS A 33 -21.04 -28.57 -4.73
C LYS A 33 -19.95 -27.62 -4.19
N ALA A 34 -20.31 -26.39 -3.82
CA ALA A 34 -19.39 -25.43 -3.19
C ALA A 34 -19.00 -25.83 -1.76
N TYR A 35 -19.94 -26.42 -0.99
CA TYR A 35 -19.68 -26.97 0.35
C TYR A 35 -18.68 -28.14 0.29
N TYR A 36 -18.91 -29.13 -0.57
CA TYR A 36 -17.99 -30.27 -0.71
C TYR A 36 -16.62 -29.86 -1.20
N LYS A 37 -16.52 -28.85 -2.08
CA LYS A 37 -15.23 -28.32 -2.53
C LYS A 37 -14.47 -27.66 -1.38
N ARG A 38 -15.13 -26.85 -0.54
CA ARG A 38 -14.53 -26.24 0.67
C ARG A 38 -14.10 -27.29 1.66
N LYS A 39 -15.01 -28.25 1.97
CA LYS A 39 -14.70 -29.36 2.88
C LYS A 39 -13.52 -30.19 2.43
N LYS A 40 -13.38 -30.46 1.12
CA LYS A 40 -12.22 -31.15 0.55
C LYS A 40 -10.93 -30.32 0.66
N GLN A 41 -11.01 -28.98 0.57
CA GLN A 41 -9.86 -28.09 0.79
C GLN A 41 -9.46 -28.01 2.27
N GLU A 42 -10.44 -27.96 3.18
CA GLU A 42 -10.21 -28.01 4.62
C GLU A 42 -9.63 -29.38 5.05
N GLU A 43 -10.16 -30.48 4.53
CA GLU A 43 -9.62 -31.80 4.76
C GLU A 43 -8.20 -31.96 4.21
N ALA A 44 -7.88 -31.38 3.06
CA ALA A 44 -6.51 -31.38 2.51
C ALA A 44 -5.55 -30.54 3.36
N SER A 45 -6.00 -29.37 3.85
CA SER A 45 -5.25 -28.53 4.78
C SER A 45 -5.01 -29.25 6.12
N THR A 46 -6.05 -29.85 6.69
CA THR A 46 -5.96 -30.65 7.94
C THR A 46 -5.09 -31.89 7.76
N GLN A 47 -5.16 -32.55 6.59
CA GLN A 47 -4.30 -33.70 6.27
C GLN A 47 -2.82 -33.30 6.17
N MET A 48 -2.52 -32.12 5.66
CA MET A 48 -1.16 -31.59 5.59
C MET A 48 -0.59 -31.26 6.97
N THR A 49 -1.42 -30.77 7.89
CA THR A 49 -1.07 -30.50 9.28
C THR A 49 -0.83 -31.80 10.06
N VAL A 50 -1.66 -32.82 9.86
CA VAL A 50 -1.51 -34.14 10.49
C VAL A 50 -0.28 -34.91 9.97
N SER A 51 0.11 -34.76 8.71
CA SER A 51 1.27 -35.42 8.13
C SER A 51 2.61 -34.89 8.61
N ARG A 52 2.66 -33.63 9.11
CA ARG A 52 3.84 -32.93 9.68
C ARG A 52 3.61 -32.56 11.15
N GLY A 53 2.77 -33.28 11.87
CA GLY A 53 2.45 -33.06 13.28
C GLY A 53 3.59 -33.47 14.24
N GLU A 54 3.23 -33.65 15.51
CA GLU A 54 4.13 -33.83 16.65
C GLU A 54 5.22 -34.92 16.44
N HIS A 55 4.91 -36.01 15.75
CA HIS A 55 5.83 -37.12 15.54
C HIS A 55 6.59 -37.08 14.19
N TYR A 56 6.39 -36.03 13.36
CA TYR A 56 6.99 -36.01 12.03
C TYR A 56 8.51 -35.84 12.06
N GLU A 57 9.03 -35.03 12.95
CA GLU A 57 10.47 -34.79 13.08
C GLU A 57 11.18 -36.07 13.55
N ASP A 58 10.61 -36.78 14.53
CA ASP A 58 11.12 -38.06 15.01
C ASP A 58 11.04 -39.11 13.92
N TYR A 59 9.95 -39.15 13.18
CA TYR A 59 9.81 -40.05 12.03
C TYR A 59 10.92 -39.80 11.00
N VAL A 60 11.16 -38.56 10.59
CA VAL A 60 12.19 -38.19 9.61
C VAL A 60 13.57 -38.61 10.12
N LYS A 61 13.89 -38.24 11.36
CA LYS A 61 15.20 -38.47 11.98
C LYS A 61 15.54 -39.95 12.19
N LEU A 62 14.58 -40.77 12.59
CA LEU A 62 14.84 -42.11 13.07
C LEU A 62 14.40 -43.21 12.11
N TYR A 63 13.37 -42.98 11.32
CA TYR A 63 12.67 -44.07 10.60
C TYR A 63 12.52 -43.86 9.09
N ALA A 64 12.43 -42.62 8.59
CA ALA A 64 12.07 -42.34 7.20
C ALA A 64 12.98 -43.04 6.18
N GLU A 65 14.29 -42.94 6.36
CA GLU A 65 15.28 -43.59 5.50
C GLU A 65 15.26 -45.14 5.60
N LYS A 66 15.01 -45.65 6.80
CA LYS A 66 14.87 -47.12 7.02
C LYS A 66 13.63 -47.68 6.35
N VAL A 67 12.52 -46.93 6.35
CA VAL A 67 11.29 -47.30 5.62
C VAL A 67 11.53 -47.26 4.11
N GLU A 68 12.23 -46.21 3.60
CA GLU A 68 12.57 -46.07 2.18
C GLU A 68 13.44 -47.24 1.71
N LYS A 69 14.45 -47.64 2.50
CA LYS A 69 15.34 -48.79 2.23
C LYS A 69 14.72 -50.16 2.55
N LYS A 70 13.44 -50.20 2.90
CA LYS A 70 12.71 -51.42 3.32
C LYS A 70 13.32 -52.18 4.50
N LEU A 71 14.09 -51.49 5.34
CA LEU A 71 14.72 -52.10 6.54
C LEU A 71 13.76 -52.21 7.72
N ILE A 72 12.67 -51.46 7.70
CA ILE A 72 11.59 -51.49 8.68
C ILE A 72 10.24 -51.30 7.98
N GLN A 73 9.20 -51.96 8.45
CA GLN A 73 7.87 -51.81 7.89
C GLN A 73 7.13 -50.63 8.57
N LYS A 74 6.28 -49.93 7.80
CA LYS A 74 5.48 -48.81 8.33
C LYS A 74 4.62 -49.16 9.55
N GLN A 75 4.11 -50.41 9.58
CA GLN A 75 3.34 -50.95 10.73
C GLN A 75 4.17 -51.03 12.02
N GLN A 76 5.45 -51.35 11.91
CA GLN A 76 6.37 -51.41 13.04
C GLN A 76 6.68 -50.02 13.56
N VAL A 77 6.88 -49.05 12.64
CA VAL A 77 7.08 -47.66 13.01
C VAL A 77 5.81 -47.03 13.65
N ALA A 78 4.64 -47.44 13.16
CA ALA A 78 3.36 -47.02 13.74
C ALA A 78 3.23 -47.44 15.23
N LYS A 79 3.67 -48.64 15.56
CA LYS A 79 3.71 -49.13 16.94
C LYS A 79 4.74 -48.39 17.80
N LEU A 80 5.91 -48.07 17.25
CA LEU A 80 6.99 -47.37 17.97
C LEU A 80 6.67 -45.91 18.25
N LEU A 81 5.89 -45.27 17.40
CA LEU A 81 5.45 -43.87 17.55
C LEU A 81 4.06 -43.75 18.19
N GLU A 82 3.43 -44.89 18.53
CA GLU A 82 2.07 -44.94 19.10
C GLU A 82 1.01 -44.21 18.22
N VAL A 83 1.17 -44.29 16.91
CA VAL A 83 0.27 -43.69 15.93
C VAL A 83 -0.33 -44.73 14.98
N SER A 84 -1.37 -44.35 14.23
CA SER A 84 -1.94 -45.25 13.23
C SER A 84 -1.01 -45.43 12.01
N ASN A 85 -1.08 -46.62 11.37
CA ASN A 85 -0.32 -46.89 10.14
C ASN A 85 -0.65 -45.89 9.00
N THR A 86 -1.87 -45.35 8.99
CA THR A 86 -2.29 -44.31 8.07
C THR A 86 -1.49 -43.03 8.28
N ILE A 87 -1.22 -42.64 9.54
CA ILE A 87 -0.41 -41.47 9.89
C ILE A 87 1.03 -41.67 9.40
N VAL A 88 1.63 -42.82 9.66
CA VAL A 88 3.00 -43.16 9.17
C VAL A 88 3.06 -43.12 7.63
N THR A 89 2.02 -43.61 6.95
CA THR A 89 1.96 -43.51 5.49
C THR A 89 1.96 -42.09 4.99
N LYS A 90 1.16 -41.21 5.61
CA LYS A 90 1.14 -39.78 5.31
C LYS A 90 2.47 -39.08 5.64
N MET A 91 3.10 -39.43 6.76
CA MET A 91 4.43 -38.92 7.11
C MET A 91 5.47 -39.32 6.07
N HIS A 92 5.41 -40.53 5.55
CA HIS A 92 6.36 -41.04 4.53
C HIS A 92 6.15 -40.35 3.18
N GLU A 93 4.92 -40.06 2.79
CA GLU A 93 4.60 -39.29 1.60
C GLU A 93 5.13 -37.83 1.74
N ALA A 94 4.90 -37.21 2.90
CA ALA A 94 5.43 -35.89 3.20
C ALA A 94 6.97 -35.85 3.16
N TYR A 95 7.64 -36.87 3.75
CA TYR A 95 9.09 -37.01 3.69
C TYR A 95 9.63 -37.10 2.26
N LYS A 96 8.98 -37.87 1.38
CA LYS A 96 9.39 -37.92 -0.04
C LYS A 96 9.29 -36.60 -0.74
N VAL A 97 8.22 -35.86 -0.46
CA VAL A 97 8.05 -34.46 -1.00
C VAL A 97 9.14 -33.55 -0.46
N ASP A 98 9.38 -33.58 0.85
CA ASP A 98 10.40 -32.76 1.48
C ASP A 98 11.81 -33.09 0.98
N LYS A 99 12.13 -34.38 0.81
CA LYS A 99 13.40 -34.84 0.24
C LYS A 99 13.60 -34.39 -1.23
N ALA A 100 12.54 -34.48 -2.03
CA ALA A 100 12.58 -33.99 -3.41
C ALA A 100 12.75 -32.46 -3.48
N ASN A 101 12.12 -31.74 -2.57
CA ASN A 101 12.28 -30.27 -2.45
C ASN A 101 13.69 -29.90 -1.98
N LEU A 102 14.28 -30.64 -1.03
CA LEU A 102 15.67 -30.44 -0.59
C LEU A 102 16.65 -30.62 -1.76
N LYS A 103 16.49 -31.67 -2.55
CA LYS A 103 17.33 -31.85 -3.75
C LYS A 103 17.17 -30.74 -4.77
N LYS A 104 15.92 -30.28 -5.01
CA LYS A 104 15.67 -29.12 -5.87
C LYS A 104 16.23 -27.83 -5.28
N ALA A 105 16.28 -27.71 -3.94
CA ALA A 105 16.81 -26.54 -3.26
C ALA A 105 18.34 -26.45 -3.33
N GLU A 106 19.06 -27.60 -3.36
CA GLU A 106 20.52 -27.62 -3.50
C GLU A 106 20.97 -27.09 -4.86
N ASP A 107 20.17 -27.31 -5.92
CA ASP A 107 20.45 -26.88 -7.30
C ASP A 107 19.66 -25.61 -7.68
N TRP A 108 18.89 -24.99 -6.74
CA TRP A 108 18.02 -23.88 -7.07
C TRP A 108 18.79 -22.54 -7.11
N GLU A 109 18.63 -21.85 -8.21
CA GLU A 109 19.04 -20.46 -8.39
C GLU A 109 17.84 -19.63 -8.84
N THR A 110 17.82 -18.37 -8.44
CA THR A 110 16.81 -17.42 -8.93
C THR A 110 16.87 -17.37 -10.46
N PRO A 111 15.75 -17.56 -11.18
CA PRO A 111 15.73 -17.55 -12.65
C PRO A 111 16.35 -16.27 -13.24
N LYS A 112 17.09 -16.39 -14.33
CA LYS A 112 17.79 -15.26 -14.97
C LYS A 112 16.84 -14.13 -15.36
N GLU A 113 15.63 -14.46 -15.82
CA GLU A 113 14.58 -13.50 -16.18
C GLU A 113 14.04 -12.78 -14.94
N ALA A 114 13.95 -13.46 -13.79
CA ALA A 114 13.58 -12.84 -12.52
C ALA A 114 14.67 -11.86 -12.05
N LEU A 115 15.94 -12.26 -12.10
CA LEU A 115 17.06 -11.38 -11.79
C LEU A 115 17.15 -10.18 -12.75
N ALA A 116 16.89 -10.38 -14.04
CA ALA A 116 16.84 -9.31 -15.02
C ALA A 116 15.73 -8.30 -14.69
N SER A 117 14.57 -8.78 -14.27
CA SER A 117 13.43 -7.92 -13.90
C SER A 117 13.69 -7.05 -12.66
N LEU A 118 14.63 -7.44 -11.78
CA LEU A 118 15.02 -6.61 -10.63
C LEU A 118 15.81 -5.35 -11.01
N ARG A 119 16.31 -5.26 -12.24
CA ARG A 119 17.11 -4.10 -12.68
C ARG A 119 16.26 -2.87 -12.95
N LYS A 120 15.01 -3.06 -13.43
CA LYS A 120 14.06 -1.99 -13.71
C LYS A 120 12.71 -2.33 -13.09
N PHE A 121 12.11 -1.34 -12.47
CA PHE A 121 10.82 -1.52 -11.81
C PHE A 121 9.69 -1.90 -12.79
N GLU A 122 9.67 -1.32 -14.00
CA GLU A 122 8.64 -1.63 -14.99
C GLU A 122 8.69 -3.09 -15.43
N ASP A 123 9.89 -3.62 -15.68
CA ASP A 123 10.08 -5.02 -16.07
C ASP A 123 9.57 -5.96 -14.96
N PHE A 124 9.84 -5.60 -13.70
CA PHE A 124 9.33 -6.32 -12.54
C PHE A 124 7.82 -6.19 -12.43
N ARG A 125 7.27 -4.98 -12.55
CA ARG A 125 5.84 -4.72 -12.50
C ARG A 125 5.10 -5.49 -13.59
N ASP A 126 5.58 -5.46 -14.81
CA ASP A 126 5.02 -6.18 -15.96
C ASP A 126 5.03 -7.69 -15.79
N ARG A 127 6.05 -8.23 -15.14
CA ARG A 127 6.23 -9.65 -14.93
C ARG A 127 5.31 -10.21 -13.86
N TYR A 128 5.11 -9.47 -12.75
CA TYR A 128 4.47 -10.01 -11.55
C TYR A 128 3.10 -9.44 -11.23
N PHE A 129 2.73 -8.29 -11.77
CA PHE A 129 1.46 -7.66 -11.44
C PHE A 129 0.55 -7.55 -12.67
N LYS A 130 -0.73 -7.78 -12.42
CA LYS A 130 -1.79 -7.64 -13.39
C LYS A 130 -2.97 -6.93 -12.78
N THR A 131 -3.68 -6.15 -13.58
CA THR A 131 -4.95 -5.54 -13.21
C THR A 131 -6.00 -6.61 -12.91
N GLU A 132 -7.13 -6.22 -12.33
CA GLU A 132 -8.27 -7.13 -12.11
C GLU A 132 -8.78 -7.77 -13.43
N THR A 133 -8.55 -7.12 -14.56
CA THR A 133 -8.88 -7.63 -15.91
C THR A 133 -7.79 -8.54 -16.50
N GLY A 134 -6.66 -8.72 -15.80
CA GLY A 134 -5.52 -9.53 -16.25
C GLY A 134 -4.55 -8.81 -17.18
N GLU A 135 -4.75 -7.52 -17.42
CA GLU A 135 -3.88 -6.67 -18.23
C GLU A 135 -2.65 -6.22 -17.46
N LYS A 136 -1.62 -5.74 -18.16
CA LYS A 136 -0.48 -5.08 -17.53
C LYS A 136 -0.90 -3.73 -16.95
N TYR A 137 -0.27 -3.36 -15.83
CA TYR A 137 -0.38 -1.99 -15.34
C TYR A 137 0.36 -1.05 -16.28
N GLU A 138 -0.27 0.04 -16.65
CA GLU A 138 0.39 1.12 -17.37
C GLU A 138 1.33 1.88 -16.41
N THR A 139 2.58 2.07 -16.82
CA THR A 139 3.54 2.94 -16.15
C THR A 139 3.75 4.16 -17.05
N ALA A 140 2.98 5.22 -16.82
CA ALA A 140 3.09 6.47 -17.57
C ALA A 140 4.39 7.23 -17.22
N ASP A 141 4.79 8.20 -18.04
CA ASP A 141 6.04 8.95 -17.89
C ASP A 141 6.18 9.62 -16.52
N PHE A 142 5.09 10.14 -15.96
CA PHE A 142 5.11 10.73 -14.63
C PHE A 142 5.32 9.68 -13.53
N HIS A 143 4.82 8.45 -13.68
CA HIS A 143 5.15 7.34 -12.78
C HIS A 143 6.63 7.01 -12.83
N GLN A 144 7.23 7.00 -14.03
CA GLN A 144 8.66 6.76 -14.20
C GLN A 144 9.50 7.86 -13.54
N LYS A 145 9.08 9.12 -13.67
CA LYS A 145 9.69 10.25 -12.97
C LYS A 145 9.64 10.07 -11.45
N TRP A 146 8.51 9.60 -10.90
CA TRP A 146 8.41 9.31 -9.46
C TRP A 146 9.33 8.18 -9.02
N ILE A 147 9.35 7.07 -9.77
CA ILE A 147 10.21 5.92 -9.47
C ILE A 147 11.68 6.34 -9.45
N ASN A 148 12.11 7.10 -10.45
CA ASN A 148 13.48 7.59 -10.52
C ASN A 148 13.81 8.50 -9.32
N ALA A 149 12.92 9.41 -8.94
CA ALA A 149 13.10 10.28 -7.78
C ALA A 149 13.14 9.48 -6.46
N ILE A 150 12.31 8.45 -6.31
CA ILE A 150 12.32 7.55 -5.14
C ILE A 150 13.64 6.78 -5.08
N LEU A 151 14.14 6.27 -6.21
CA LEU A 151 15.40 5.54 -6.27
C LEU A 151 16.59 6.45 -5.91
N THR A 152 16.61 7.67 -6.44
CA THR A 152 17.62 8.68 -6.06
C THR A 152 17.58 8.96 -4.57
N ALA A 153 16.38 9.15 -3.99
CA ALA A 153 16.23 9.36 -2.56
C ALA A 153 16.74 8.16 -1.73
N ILE A 154 16.52 6.93 -2.19
CA ILE A 154 17.03 5.73 -1.52
C ILE A 154 18.56 5.65 -1.60
N ASP A 155 19.13 5.94 -2.76
CA ASP A 155 20.59 5.87 -2.97
C ASP A 155 21.35 6.94 -2.17
N GLU A 156 20.73 8.10 -1.96
CA GLU A 156 21.33 9.26 -1.27
C GLU A 156 20.90 9.40 0.20
N GLY A 157 19.94 8.61 0.68
CA GLY A 157 19.35 8.76 2.02
C GLY A 157 18.56 10.06 2.19
N ASN A 158 17.93 10.56 1.12
CA ASN A 158 17.25 11.85 1.10
C ASN A 158 15.74 11.76 1.33
N GLU A 159 15.09 12.93 1.38
CA GLU A 159 13.65 13.09 1.48
C GLU A 159 13.07 13.50 0.13
N GLN A 160 12.10 12.73 -0.36
CA GLN A 160 11.40 13.00 -1.62
C GLN A 160 9.92 13.17 -1.37
N MET A 161 9.37 14.32 -1.73
CA MET A 161 7.93 14.56 -1.73
C MET A 161 7.37 14.52 -3.15
N ILE A 162 6.22 13.85 -3.30
CA ILE A 162 5.49 13.75 -4.56
C ILE A 162 4.02 14.10 -4.27
N LEU A 163 3.60 15.26 -4.73
CA LEU A 163 2.20 15.65 -4.69
C LEU A 163 1.56 15.31 -6.03
N SER A 164 0.53 14.51 -5.99
CA SER A 164 -0.14 14.02 -7.19
C SER A 164 -1.64 13.91 -6.97
N PRO A 165 -2.44 14.18 -7.99
CA PRO A 165 -3.89 14.12 -7.90
C PRO A 165 -4.42 12.76 -7.47
N PRO A 166 -5.64 12.68 -6.91
CA PRO A 166 -6.30 11.41 -6.62
C PRO A 166 -6.48 10.56 -7.88
N ARG A 167 -6.51 9.24 -7.71
CA ARG A 167 -6.75 8.28 -8.79
C ARG A 167 -5.66 8.21 -9.86
N HIS A 168 -4.45 8.68 -9.56
CA HIS A 168 -3.27 8.57 -10.44
C HIS A 168 -2.32 7.44 -10.02
N GLY A 169 -2.83 6.40 -9.35
CA GLY A 169 -2.11 5.14 -9.12
C GLY A 169 -1.03 5.19 -8.04
N LYS A 170 -1.03 6.19 -7.15
CA LYS A 170 -0.03 6.37 -6.07
C LYS A 170 0.19 5.10 -5.24
N THR A 171 -0.84 4.67 -4.54
CA THR A 171 -0.76 3.55 -3.58
C THR A 171 -0.44 2.22 -4.27
N ASP A 172 -1.04 1.93 -5.45
CA ASP A 172 -0.72 0.72 -6.22
C ASP A 172 0.74 0.69 -6.65
N LEU A 173 1.25 1.83 -7.13
CA LEU A 173 2.65 1.96 -7.54
C LEU A 173 3.59 1.68 -6.37
N LEU A 174 3.33 2.31 -5.21
CA LEU A 174 4.14 2.14 -4.00
C LEU A 174 4.04 0.72 -3.42
N THR A 175 2.86 0.09 -3.50
CA THR A 175 2.68 -1.32 -3.10
C THR A 175 3.56 -2.23 -3.94
N HIS A 176 3.51 -2.10 -5.26
CA HIS A 176 4.35 -2.88 -6.16
C HIS A 176 5.85 -2.56 -5.98
N PHE A 177 6.17 -1.29 -5.73
CA PHE A 177 7.52 -0.85 -5.43
C PHE A 177 8.07 -1.47 -4.15
N ALA A 178 7.27 -1.53 -3.08
CA ALA A 178 7.65 -2.18 -1.83
C ALA A 178 7.92 -3.69 -2.03
N VAL A 179 7.07 -4.39 -2.78
CA VAL A 179 7.32 -5.81 -3.14
C VAL A 179 8.62 -5.96 -3.91
N TRP A 180 8.87 -5.08 -4.89
CA TRP A 180 10.12 -5.08 -5.65
C TRP A 180 11.35 -4.89 -4.77
N GLN A 181 11.31 -3.93 -3.83
CA GLN A 181 12.41 -3.69 -2.88
C GLN A 181 12.66 -4.91 -1.99
N ILE A 182 11.61 -5.60 -1.55
CA ILE A 182 11.72 -6.82 -0.74
C ILE A 182 12.34 -7.96 -1.55
N CYS A 183 11.97 -8.13 -2.83
CA CYS A 183 12.58 -9.13 -3.71
C CYS A 183 14.03 -8.79 -4.06
N LYS A 184 14.36 -7.51 -4.21
CA LYS A 184 15.70 -7.01 -4.49
C LYS A 184 16.64 -7.13 -3.28
N ASN A 185 16.13 -6.85 -2.09
CA ASN A 185 16.84 -6.98 -0.82
C ASN A 185 15.91 -7.54 0.27
N PRO A 186 15.95 -8.85 0.56
CA PRO A 186 15.10 -9.44 1.58
C PRO A 186 15.40 -8.96 3.01
N ASN A 187 16.50 -8.24 3.21
CA ASN A 187 16.88 -7.65 4.50
C ASN A 187 16.36 -6.23 4.69
N VAL A 188 15.73 -5.63 3.69
CA VAL A 188 15.19 -4.26 3.75
C VAL A 188 14.17 -4.10 4.88
N ARG A 189 14.15 -2.90 5.46
CA ARG A 189 13.25 -2.50 6.54
C ARG A 189 12.41 -1.33 6.04
N ILE A 190 11.13 -1.56 5.81
CA ILE A 190 10.20 -0.56 5.27
C ILE A 190 9.20 -0.17 6.36
N MET A 191 9.03 1.13 6.59
CA MET A 191 7.96 1.68 7.40
C MET A 191 6.92 2.32 6.47
N TRP A 192 5.67 1.86 6.56
CA TRP A 192 4.57 2.49 5.84
C TRP A 192 3.72 3.31 6.79
N VAL A 193 3.64 4.60 6.51
CA VAL A 193 2.88 5.58 7.30
C VAL A 193 1.64 5.99 6.51
N GLY A 194 0.47 5.83 7.09
CA GLY A 194 -0.81 6.28 6.52
C GLY A 194 -1.47 7.36 7.37
N GLY A 195 -2.51 8.01 6.86
CA GLY A 195 -3.29 9.01 7.60
C GLY A 195 -3.88 8.49 8.92
N ASN A 196 -4.07 7.17 9.02
CA ASN A 196 -4.37 6.47 10.27
C ASN A 196 -3.81 5.03 10.20
N GLU A 197 -3.89 4.31 11.33
CA GLU A 197 -3.35 2.95 11.44
C GLU A 197 -4.05 1.94 10.52
N GLU A 198 -5.35 2.08 10.29
CA GLU A 198 -6.13 1.20 9.42
C GLU A 198 -5.70 1.35 7.96
N ILE A 199 -5.55 2.59 7.48
CA ILE A 199 -5.07 2.90 6.13
C ILE A 199 -3.67 2.30 5.92
N ALA A 200 -2.75 2.51 6.87
CA ALA A 200 -1.42 1.94 6.81
C ALA A 200 -1.45 0.39 6.79
N LYS A 201 -2.30 -0.23 7.62
CA LYS A 201 -2.47 -1.69 7.64
C LYS A 201 -3.05 -2.23 6.33
N ASN A 202 -3.97 -1.50 5.69
CA ASN A 202 -4.52 -1.91 4.40
C ASN A 202 -3.44 -1.91 3.31
N ALA A 203 -2.57 -0.91 3.27
CA ALA A 203 -1.45 -0.84 2.32
C ALA A 203 -0.43 -1.97 2.58
N VAL A 204 0.00 -2.17 3.84
CA VAL A 204 0.90 -3.27 4.22
C VAL A 204 0.26 -4.63 3.95
N GLY A 205 -1.06 -4.75 4.17
CA GLY A 205 -1.85 -5.94 3.84
C GLY A 205 -1.82 -6.27 2.35
N SER A 206 -1.89 -5.25 1.48
CA SER A 206 -1.78 -5.44 0.03
C SER A 206 -0.39 -5.96 -0.39
N VAL A 207 0.68 -5.44 0.20
CA VAL A 207 2.04 -5.98 -0.02
C VAL A 207 2.13 -7.43 0.44
N LEU A 208 1.59 -7.73 1.62
CA LEU A 208 1.59 -9.06 2.21
C LEU A 208 0.79 -10.06 1.35
N ASP A 209 -0.35 -9.63 0.79
CA ASP A 209 -1.17 -10.45 -0.10
C ASP A 209 -0.39 -10.88 -1.36
N HIS A 210 0.34 -9.96 -1.99
CA HIS A 210 1.23 -10.31 -3.11
C HIS A 210 2.31 -11.31 -2.71
N LEU A 211 2.96 -11.13 -1.56
CA LEU A 211 4.01 -12.04 -1.08
C LEU A 211 3.45 -13.43 -0.68
N GLU A 212 2.18 -13.51 -0.28
CA GLU A 212 1.53 -14.76 0.13
C GLU A 212 0.88 -15.51 -1.02
N HIS A 213 0.32 -14.80 -2.01
CA HIS A 213 -0.54 -15.40 -3.03
C HIS A 213 -0.04 -15.27 -4.47
N ASN A 214 0.93 -14.40 -4.76
CA ASN A 214 1.48 -14.31 -6.10
C ASN A 214 2.43 -15.48 -6.36
N GLN A 215 1.88 -16.54 -6.97
CA GLN A 215 2.58 -17.79 -7.20
C GLN A 215 3.89 -17.59 -7.98
N LYS A 216 3.89 -16.69 -8.96
CA LYS A 216 5.08 -16.43 -9.78
C LYS A 216 6.20 -15.74 -8.99
N LEU A 217 5.88 -14.84 -8.05
CA LEU A 217 6.87 -14.28 -7.13
C LEU A 217 7.49 -15.36 -6.24
N ILE A 218 6.63 -16.25 -5.70
CA ILE A 218 7.07 -17.33 -4.82
C ILE A 218 7.98 -18.29 -5.58
N GLU A 219 7.61 -18.70 -6.78
CA GLU A 219 8.40 -19.61 -7.62
C GLU A 219 9.76 -19.02 -8.01
N ASP A 220 9.79 -17.72 -8.33
CA ASP A 220 10.99 -17.04 -8.80
C ASP A 220 11.95 -16.61 -7.66
N PHE A 221 11.45 -16.31 -6.44
CA PHE A 221 12.26 -15.74 -5.35
C PHE A 221 12.32 -16.57 -4.06
N CYS A 222 11.62 -17.69 -4.01
CA CYS A 222 11.70 -18.58 -2.85
C CYS A 222 12.26 -19.94 -3.28
N ILE A 223 13.11 -20.53 -2.43
CA ILE A 223 13.60 -21.90 -2.60
C ILE A 223 12.40 -22.86 -2.73
N PRO A 224 12.42 -23.85 -3.63
CA PRO A 224 11.33 -24.80 -3.78
C PRO A 224 10.86 -25.44 -2.45
N GLY A 225 9.55 -25.34 -2.20
CA GLY A 225 8.95 -25.78 -0.93
C GLY A 225 8.99 -24.76 0.21
N GLN A 226 9.52 -23.55 -0.07
CA GLN A 226 9.47 -22.40 0.83
C GLN A 226 8.57 -21.30 0.25
N THR A 227 8.23 -20.33 1.08
CA THR A 227 7.46 -19.14 0.72
C THR A 227 8.04 -17.93 1.45
N PHE A 228 7.61 -16.72 1.11
CA PHE A 228 7.96 -15.53 1.88
C PHE A 228 7.46 -15.59 3.32
N LYS A 229 6.35 -16.31 3.57
CA LYS A 229 5.75 -16.47 4.90
C LYS A 229 6.61 -17.36 5.79
N PRO A 230 7.00 -16.89 6.99
CA PRO A 230 7.76 -17.68 7.92
C PRO A 230 6.94 -18.87 8.44
N LYS A 231 7.60 -19.96 8.81
CA LYS A 231 6.96 -21.09 9.50
C LYS A 231 6.41 -20.63 10.86
N ASN A 232 5.26 -21.16 11.28
CA ASN A 232 4.54 -20.73 12.49
C ASN A 232 5.38 -20.74 13.79
N ARG A 233 6.42 -21.57 13.87
CA ARG A 233 7.32 -21.68 15.05
C ARG A 233 8.50 -20.71 15.02
N SER A 234 8.63 -19.84 14.01
CA SER A 234 9.80 -18.96 13.87
C SER A 234 9.80 -17.74 14.81
N GLY A 235 8.70 -17.46 15.51
CA GLY A 235 8.53 -16.26 16.32
C GLY A 235 8.42 -14.95 15.51
N LYS A 236 8.47 -15.01 14.17
CA LYS A 236 8.36 -13.85 13.28
C LYS A 236 6.90 -13.51 13.01
N SER A 237 6.57 -12.23 13.06
CA SER A 237 5.22 -11.75 12.76
C SER A 237 4.90 -11.86 11.26
N TRP A 238 3.63 -12.17 10.95
CA TRP A 238 3.07 -12.17 9.60
C TRP A 238 1.64 -11.64 9.62
N THR A 239 1.52 -10.31 9.76
CA THR A 239 0.24 -9.59 9.87
C THR A 239 0.29 -8.30 9.07
N ALA A 240 -0.86 -7.73 8.75
CA ALA A 240 -0.95 -6.41 8.12
C ALA A 240 -0.36 -5.27 8.98
N GLY A 241 -0.25 -5.45 10.31
CA GLY A 241 0.42 -4.50 11.19
C GLY A 241 1.94 -4.52 11.05
N GLN A 242 2.51 -5.71 10.86
CA GLN A 242 3.94 -5.89 10.58
C GLN A 242 4.22 -7.32 10.12
N PHE A 243 5.25 -7.49 9.32
CA PHE A 243 5.73 -8.81 8.93
C PHE A 243 7.25 -8.86 8.68
N THR A 244 7.79 -10.07 8.77
CA THR A 244 9.19 -10.36 8.42
C THR A 244 9.22 -11.54 7.45
N VAL A 245 9.81 -11.36 6.27
CA VAL A 245 9.91 -12.42 5.26
C VAL A 245 10.85 -13.55 5.70
N ALA A 246 10.52 -14.79 5.30
CA ALA A 246 11.36 -15.95 5.57
C ALA A 246 12.66 -15.94 4.77
N THR A 247 12.67 -15.27 3.63
CA THR A 247 13.83 -15.13 2.73
C THR A 247 14.94 -14.22 3.26
N ARG A 248 14.73 -13.56 4.42
CA ARG A 248 15.76 -12.72 5.06
C ARG A 248 17.02 -13.53 5.36
N THR A 249 18.16 -13.03 4.89
CA THR A 249 19.47 -13.73 4.99
C THR A 249 20.30 -13.29 6.19
N VAL A 250 20.15 -12.03 6.64
CA VAL A 250 20.90 -11.48 7.79
C VAL A 250 20.17 -11.79 9.08
N THR A 251 20.89 -12.39 10.03
CA THR A 251 20.41 -12.65 11.40
C THR A 251 20.63 -11.42 12.29
N GLY A 252 19.81 -11.28 13.34
CA GLY A 252 19.97 -10.18 14.31
C GLY A 252 19.28 -8.87 13.98
N ILE A 253 18.71 -8.71 12.78
CA ILE A 253 17.88 -7.56 12.46
C ILE A 253 16.61 -7.60 13.30
N LYS A 254 16.46 -6.64 14.23
CA LYS A 254 15.32 -6.55 15.15
C LYS A 254 14.05 -6.03 14.48
N SER A 255 14.20 -5.03 13.59
CA SER A 255 13.07 -4.43 12.89
C SER A 255 12.45 -5.42 11.88
N PRO A 256 11.12 -5.47 11.71
CA PRO A 256 10.47 -6.31 10.71
C PRO A 256 10.86 -5.90 9.28
N THR A 257 10.51 -6.71 8.29
CA THR A 257 10.66 -6.34 6.87
C THR A 257 9.75 -5.16 6.54
N MET A 258 8.52 -5.17 7.06
CA MET A 258 7.59 -4.07 6.88
C MET A 258 6.74 -3.86 8.13
N VAL A 259 6.40 -2.59 8.41
CA VAL A 259 5.56 -2.19 9.53
C VAL A 259 4.61 -1.09 9.11
N ALA A 260 3.34 -1.18 9.56
CA ALA A 260 2.32 -0.15 9.41
C ALA A 260 2.32 0.80 10.61
N VAL A 261 2.25 2.10 10.35
CA VAL A 261 2.15 3.16 11.36
C VAL A 261 1.08 4.16 10.93
N GLY A 262 0.17 4.52 11.80
CA GLY A 262 -0.75 5.64 11.56
C GLY A 262 -0.12 6.98 11.95
N LYS A 263 -0.53 8.06 11.30
CA LYS A 263 -0.22 9.44 11.71
C LYS A 263 -0.51 9.63 13.20
N GLY A 264 0.40 10.28 13.92
CA GLY A 264 0.32 10.45 15.38
C GLY A 264 0.71 9.20 16.18
N GLY A 265 0.98 8.07 15.52
CA GLY A 265 1.36 6.81 16.15
C GLY A 265 2.77 6.87 16.78
N LYS A 266 2.99 6.02 17.79
CA LYS A 266 4.31 5.88 18.43
C LYS A 266 5.24 5.05 17.54
N ILE A 267 6.36 5.64 17.15
CA ILE A 267 7.42 4.97 16.39
C ILE A 267 8.59 4.70 17.35
N LEU A 268 8.50 3.65 18.16
CA LEU A 268 9.54 3.35 19.14
C LEU A 268 10.55 2.33 18.59
N SER A 269 11.85 2.67 18.67
CA SER A 269 13.00 1.77 18.48
C SER A 269 12.96 0.90 17.22
N ARG A 270 12.52 1.46 16.08
CA ARG A 270 12.44 0.75 14.78
C ARG A 270 13.29 1.49 13.75
N ASP A 271 14.41 0.87 13.39
CA ASP A 271 15.22 1.35 12.29
C ASP A 271 14.52 1.01 10.97
N SER A 272 14.60 1.90 10.01
CA SER A 272 14.03 1.72 8.66
C SER A 272 15.04 2.18 7.62
N ASP A 273 15.11 1.46 6.52
CA ASP A 273 15.91 1.85 5.34
C ASP A 273 15.06 2.76 4.43
N LEU A 274 13.75 2.52 4.42
CA LEU A 274 12.78 3.29 3.64
C LEU A 274 11.54 3.59 4.48
N ILE A 275 11.14 4.84 4.54
CA ILE A 275 9.87 5.30 5.10
C ILE A 275 8.99 5.79 3.96
N ILE A 276 7.83 5.17 3.79
CA ILE A 276 6.80 5.56 2.82
C ILE A 276 5.66 6.22 3.58
N ALA A 277 5.43 7.50 3.36
CA ALA A 277 4.32 8.26 3.93
C ALA A 277 3.26 8.51 2.84
N ASP A 278 2.21 7.70 2.83
CA ASP A 278 1.18 7.67 1.79
C ASP A 278 -0.13 8.29 2.30
N ASP A 279 -0.57 9.35 1.63
CA ASP A 279 -1.80 10.10 1.93
C ASP A 279 -2.00 10.33 3.45
N ILE A 280 -0.96 10.94 4.11
CA ILE A 280 -0.96 11.16 5.57
C ILE A 280 -1.85 12.30 6.02
N GLU A 281 -2.30 13.14 5.12
CA GLU A 281 -3.27 14.20 5.37
C GLU A 281 -4.62 13.90 4.72
N ASP A 282 -5.69 14.24 5.41
CA ASP A 282 -7.05 14.20 4.89
C ASP A 282 -7.78 15.51 5.20
N HIS A 283 -8.78 15.83 4.39
CA HIS A 283 -9.52 17.09 4.52
C HIS A 283 -10.18 17.26 5.90
N GLY A 284 -10.72 16.17 6.47
CA GLY A 284 -11.42 16.23 7.76
C GLY A 284 -10.51 16.62 8.92
N THR A 285 -9.29 16.08 8.94
CA THR A 285 -8.31 16.39 9.99
C THR A 285 -7.59 17.70 9.77
N THR A 286 -7.46 18.18 8.51
CA THR A 286 -6.74 19.42 8.20
C THR A 286 -7.56 20.71 8.42
N ILE A 287 -8.88 20.62 8.62
CA ILE A 287 -9.73 21.79 8.92
C ILE A 287 -9.30 22.47 10.23
N GLN A 288 -8.99 21.69 11.26
CA GLN A 288 -8.66 22.20 12.59
C GLN A 288 -7.19 22.68 12.67
N PRO A 289 -6.92 23.96 13.01
CA PRO A 289 -5.55 24.46 13.16
C PRO A 289 -4.71 23.65 14.13
N SER A 290 -5.30 23.22 15.26
CA SER A 290 -4.63 22.39 16.26
C SER A 290 -4.22 21.02 15.73
N ALA A 291 -5.02 20.40 14.87
CA ALA A 291 -4.69 19.12 14.25
C ALA A 291 -3.55 19.26 13.23
N ARG A 292 -3.51 20.34 12.45
CA ARG A 292 -2.40 20.65 11.55
C ARG A 292 -1.09 20.82 12.32
N GLU A 293 -1.13 21.60 13.41
CA GLU A 293 0.05 21.79 14.26
C GLU A 293 0.52 20.48 14.92
N GLN A 294 -0.38 19.67 15.44
CA GLN A 294 -0.04 18.33 15.97
C GLN A 294 0.61 17.44 14.90
N THR A 295 0.14 17.50 13.65
CA THR A 295 0.74 16.74 12.55
C THR A 295 2.16 17.22 12.24
N ARG A 296 2.40 18.55 12.21
CA ARG A 296 3.74 19.13 12.01
C ARG A 296 4.70 18.75 13.15
N GLN A 297 4.23 18.84 14.39
CA GLN A 297 5.02 18.45 15.56
C GLN A 297 5.35 16.95 15.52
N TRP A 298 4.38 16.10 15.24
CA TRP A 298 4.60 14.66 15.12
C TRP A 298 5.58 14.35 13.99
N TRP A 299 5.44 15.00 12.84
CA TRP A 299 6.39 14.87 11.74
C TRP A 299 7.80 15.20 12.18
N THR A 300 7.99 16.39 12.73
CA THR A 300 9.32 16.91 13.08
C THR A 300 9.96 16.14 14.23
N THR A 301 9.19 15.83 15.27
CA THR A 301 9.75 15.25 16.51
C THR A 301 9.76 13.73 16.51
N THR A 302 8.82 13.09 15.83
CA THR A 302 8.64 11.64 15.88
C THR A 302 9.10 10.95 14.61
N LEU A 303 8.61 11.35 13.43
CA LEU A 303 8.92 10.66 12.19
C LEU A 303 10.31 11.03 11.68
N SER A 304 10.62 12.31 11.53
CA SER A 304 11.92 12.77 11.02
C SER A 304 13.06 12.37 11.95
N SER A 305 12.81 12.26 13.27
CA SER A 305 13.81 11.77 14.24
C SER A 305 14.17 10.28 14.06
N ARG A 306 13.49 9.55 13.19
CA ARG A 306 13.80 8.14 12.83
C ARG A 306 14.67 8.02 11.60
N LYS A 307 14.97 9.14 10.96
CA LYS A 307 15.86 9.17 9.82
C LYS A 307 17.30 8.96 10.29
N GLU A 308 17.89 7.88 9.82
CA GLU A 308 19.34 7.64 9.89
C GLU A 308 19.99 8.14 8.60
N GLU A 309 21.30 8.16 8.52
CA GLU A 309 22.06 8.69 7.37
C GLU A 309 21.66 8.07 6.02
N HIS A 310 21.27 6.81 6.02
CA HIS A 310 20.85 6.10 4.80
C HIS A 310 19.35 5.84 4.72
N THR A 311 18.57 6.44 5.60
CA THR A 311 17.11 6.31 5.57
C THR A 311 16.53 7.25 4.53
N ALA A 312 15.86 6.71 3.51
CA ALA A 312 15.05 7.52 2.61
C ALA A 312 13.65 7.74 3.19
N ILE A 313 13.12 8.95 3.03
CA ILE A 313 11.73 9.27 3.33
C ILE A 313 11.02 9.67 2.03
N VAL A 314 10.04 8.89 1.63
CA VAL A 314 9.18 9.16 0.47
C VAL A 314 7.81 9.57 0.95
N ILE A 315 7.41 10.78 0.62
CA ILE A 315 6.10 11.34 0.95
C ILE A 315 5.30 11.41 -0.34
N ILE A 316 4.14 10.79 -0.38
CA ILE A 316 3.25 10.89 -1.52
C ILE A 316 1.83 11.24 -1.05
N GLY A 317 1.18 12.16 -1.74
CA GLY A 317 -0.17 12.59 -1.35
C GLY A 317 -0.74 13.63 -2.29
N SER A 318 -1.86 14.21 -1.88
CA SER A 318 -2.49 15.37 -2.52
C SER A 318 -2.78 16.45 -1.48
N ARG A 319 -2.76 17.72 -1.90
CA ARG A 319 -3.04 18.85 -1.03
C ARG A 319 -4.45 18.74 -0.46
N GLN A 320 -4.62 19.09 0.82
CA GLN A 320 -5.88 19.01 1.53
C GLN A 320 -6.29 20.33 2.18
N HIS A 321 -5.32 21.22 2.44
CA HIS A 321 -5.52 22.54 3.04
C HIS A 321 -4.34 23.45 2.68
N PRO A 322 -4.53 24.79 2.56
CA PRO A 322 -3.43 25.75 2.28
C PRO A 322 -2.29 25.65 3.29
N GLU A 323 -2.59 25.31 4.55
CA GLU A 323 -1.63 25.17 5.66
C GLU A 323 -1.47 23.71 6.10
N ASP A 324 -1.64 22.71 5.20
CA ASP A 324 -1.39 21.31 5.52
C ASP A 324 0.11 21.02 5.74
N LEU A 325 0.43 19.83 6.20
CA LEU A 325 1.81 19.41 6.36
C LEU A 325 2.60 19.52 5.05
N TYR A 326 1.97 19.24 3.91
CA TYR A 326 2.65 19.31 2.62
C TYR A 326 3.11 20.74 2.29
N ASN A 327 2.32 21.77 2.67
CA ASN A 327 2.76 23.17 2.53
C ASN A 327 4.01 23.46 3.37
N PHE A 328 3.99 23.04 4.61
CA PHE A 328 5.15 23.19 5.51
C PHE A 328 6.40 22.49 4.93
N LEU A 329 6.25 21.32 4.33
CA LEU A 329 7.34 20.59 3.69
C LEU A 329 7.77 21.20 2.35
N LEU A 330 6.85 21.85 1.62
CA LEU A 330 7.19 22.59 0.40
C LEU A 330 8.11 23.79 0.67
N GLU A 331 8.07 24.36 1.85
CA GLU A 331 8.95 25.46 2.24
C GLU A 331 10.36 25.00 2.62
N ASN A 332 10.55 23.70 2.90
CA ASN A 332 11.87 23.16 3.23
C ASN A 332 12.78 23.12 1.99
N PRO A 333 13.91 23.85 1.98
CA PRO A 333 14.81 23.88 0.82
C PRO A 333 15.57 22.55 0.59
N GLN A 334 15.66 21.69 1.59
CA GLN A 334 16.32 20.38 1.49
C GLN A 334 15.38 19.29 1.00
N MET A 335 14.07 19.55 0.91
CA MET A 335 13.08 18.60 0.43
C MET A 335 13.10 18.55 -1.11
N HIS A 336 13.36 17.39 -1.69
CA HIS A 336 13.16 17.17 -3.11
C HIS A 336 11.67 17.07 -3.42
N LYS A 337 11.20 17.75 -4.46
CA LYS A 337 9.76 17.96 -4.70
C LYS A 337 9.38 17.65 -6.14
N ILE A 338 8.29 16.91 -6.29
CA ILE A 338 7.54 16.76 -7.53
C ILE A 338 6.11 17.15 -7.22
N VAL A 339 5.57 18.13 -7.95
CA VAL A 339 4.18 18.55 -7.84
C VAL A 339 3.54 18.37 -9.21
N GLU A 340 2.53 17.49 -9.27
CA GLU A 340 1.82 17.17 -10.50
C GLU A 340 0.39 17.71 -10.44
N GLU A 341 -0.09 18.23 -11.56
CA GLU A 341 -1.46 18.68 -11.76
C GLU A 341 -2.21 17.66 -12.63
N ALA A 342 -3.49 17.39 -12.35
CA ALA A 342 -4.29 16.47 -13.18
C ALA A 342 -4.45 16.97 -14.61
N HIS A 343 -4.45 18.29 -14.77
CA HIS A 343 -4.50 19.00 -16.05
C HIS A 343 -3.60 20.24 -15.93
N SER A 344 -2.83 20.51 -16.96
CA SER A 344 -1.93 21.66 -16.98
C SER A 344 -2.71 22.96 -16.84
N THR A 345 -2.36 23.77 -15.86
CA THR A 345 -2.93 25.11 -15.66
C THR A 345 -2.46 26.13 -16.69
N GLU A 346 -1.42 25.81 -17.47
CA GLU A 346 -0.97 26.62 -18.60
C GLU A 346 -1.76 26.36 -19.90
N CYS A 347 -2.72 25.42 -19.86
CA CYS A 347 -3.54 25.07 -21.00
C CYS A 347 -4.51 26.22 -21.34
N VAL A 348 -4.43 26.70 -22.56
CA VAL A 348 -5.28 27.80 -23.08
C VAL A 348 -6.41 27.32 -24.01
N LYS A 349 -6.62 25.99 -24.06
CA LYS A 349 -7.64 25.39 -24.94
C LYS A 349 -9.05 25.62 -24.38
N PRO A 350 -10.08 25.74 -25.25
CA PRO A 350 -11.47 25.95 -24.79
C PRO A 350 -11.98 24.77 -23.94
N GLU A 351 -12.52 25.03 -22.78
CA GLU A 351 -13.01 24.01 -21.83
C GLU A 351 -14.07 23.04 -22.41
N THR A 352 -14.76 23.44 -23.47
CA THR A 352 -15.80 22.64 -24.14
C THR A 352 -15.27 21.65 -25.15
N GLU A 353 -14.01 21.75 -25.54
CA GLU A 353 -13.39 20.92 -26.57
C GLU A 353 -12.58 19.77 -25.93
N PHE A 354 -13.30 18.85 -25.27
CA PHE A 354 -12.73 17.84 -24.39
C PHE A 354 -11.61 16.99 -25.01
N GLU A 355 -11.67 16.66 -26.28
CA GLU A 355 -10.67 15.82 -26.95
C GLU A 355 -9.34 16.53 -27.18
N GLU A 356 -9.37 17.85 -27.27
CA GLU A 356 -8.17 18.66 -27.51
C GLU A 356 -7.25 18.73 -26.30
N HIS A 357 -7.77 18.43 -25.09
CA HIS A 357 -7.01 18.48 -23.84
C HIS A 357 -6.14 17.25 -23.57
N THR A 358 -6.09 16.26 -24.46
CA THR A 358 -5.39 14.99 -24.24
C THR A 358 -3.92 15.20 -23.86
N ASP A 359 -3.22 16.13 -24.49
CA ASP A 359 -1.82 16.48 -24.21
C ASP A 359 -1.63 17.37 -22.98
N CYS A 360 -2.70 17.97 -22.45
CA CYS A 360 -2.69 18.75 -21.21
C CYS A 360 -2.98 17.91 -19.97
N MET A 361 -3.46 16.67 -20.15
CA MET A 361 -3.78 15.77 -19.05
C MET A 361 -2.55 15.00 -18.57
N LEU A 362 -2.36 14.89 -17.25
CA LEU A 362 -1.28 14.09 -16.66
C LEU A 362 -1.36 12.62 -17.06
N TRP A 363 -2.57 12.07 -17.14
CA TRP A 363 -2.80 10.66 -17.49
C TRP A 363 -3.99 10.47 -18.42
N ALA A 364 -3.89 10.99 -19.64
CA ALA A 364 -4.98 11.00 -20.60
C ALA A 364 -5.56 9.61 -20.91
N SER A 365 -4.72 8.58 -20.98
CA SER A 365 -5.14 7.18 -21.25
C SER A 365 -6.10 6.61 -20.20
N LYS A 366 -6.07 7.11 -18.97
CA LYS A 366 -6.90 6.62 -17.85
C LYS A 366 -7.90 7.65 -17.34
N ARG A 367 -7.62 8.94 -17.51
CA ARG A 367 -8.41 10.06 -16.98
C ARG A 367 -8.57 11.11 -18.06
N SER A 368 -9.72 11.10 -18.76
CA SER A 368 -10.01 12.09 -19.79
C SER A 368 -10.29 13.47 -19.16
N TYR A 369 -10.08 14.53 -19.93
CA TYR A 369 -10.46 15.89 -19.51
C TYR A 369 -11.96 15.98 -19.20
N LYS A 370 -12.83 15.35 -19.98
CA LYS A 370 -14.27 15.26 -19.72
C LYS A 370 -14.58 14.71 -18.33
N TRP A 371 -13.84 13.67 -17.87
CA TRP A 371 -13.98 13.16 -16.52
C TRP A 371 -13.57 14.21 -15.47
N LEU A 372 -12.45 14.88 -15.66
CA LEU A 372 -11.96 15.92 -14.75
C LEU A 372 -12.92 17.11 -14.70
N TYR A 373 -13.37 17.58 -15.87
CA TYR A 373 -14.32 18.68 -15.99
C TYR A 373 -15.65 18.39 -15.27
N SER A 374 -16.14 17.16 -15.35
CA SER A 374 -17.34 16.77 -14.60
C SER A 374 -17.15 16.89 -13.09
N ARG A 375 -15.93 16.68 -12.58
CA ARG A 375 -15.59 16.88 -11.16
C ARG A 375 -15.51 18.35 -10.78
N LEU A 376 -14.94 19.16 -11.66
CA LEU A 376 -14.91 20.61 -11.49
C LEU A 376 -16.35 21.18 -11.44
N GLN A 377 -17.20 20.86 -12.39
CA GLN A 377 -18.59 21.32 -12.40
C GLN A 377 -19.36 20.91 -11.13
N ALA A 378 -19.17 19.67 -10.68
CA ALA A 378 -19.79 19.21 -9.44
C ALA A 378 -19.29 20.02 -8.23
N ALA A 379 -18.00 20.34 -8.19
CA ALA A 379 -17.40 21.15 -7.14
C ALA A 379 -17.92 22.60 -7.20
N GLU A 380 -17.99 23.22 -8.37
CA GLU A 380 -18.54 24.57 -8.57
C GLU A 380 -19.99 24.66 -8.08
N THR A 381 -20.82 23.66 -8.41
CA THR A 381 -22.23 23.62 -7.98
C THR A 381 -22.38 23.58 -6.45
N THR A 382 -21.42 22.97 -5.74
CA THR A 382 -21.45 22.82 -4.28
C THR A 382 -20.59 23.85 -3.54
N GLY A 383 -20.02 24.85 -4.23
CA GLY A 383 -19.11 25.84 -3.64
C GLY A 383 -17.72 25.29 -3.26
N GLY A 384 -17.36 24.11 -3.78
CA GLY A 384 -16.10 23.42 -3.49
C GLY A 384 -15.02 23.58 -4.56
N LYS A 385 -15.07 24.59 -5.44
CA LYS A 385 -14.08 24.82 -6.49
C LYS A 385 -12.66 24.87 -5.95
N SER A 386 -12.46 25.59 -4.86
CA SER A 386 -11.16 25.72 -4.20
C SER A 386 -10.61 24.39 -3.69
N ILE A 387 -11.48 23.51 -3.17
CA ILE A 387 -11.10 22.16 -2.75
C ILE A 387 -10.69 21.31 -3.96
N PHE A 388 -11.43 21.44 -5.08
CA PHE A 388 -11.07 20.78 -6.33
C PHE A 388 -9.68 21.21 -6.81
N GLU A 389 -9.39 22.49 -6.86
CA GLU A 389 -8.10 23.04 -7.29
C GLU A 389 -6.95 22.56 -6.39
N MET A 390 -7.16 22.55 -5.08
CA MET A 390 -6.18 21.99 -4.14
C MET A 390 -5.90 20.51 -4.39
N VAL A 391 -6.94 19.71 -4.48
CA VAL A 391 -6.84 18.25 -4.52
C VAL A 391 -6.40 17.75 -5.90
N TYR A 392 -6.91 18.33 -6.99
CA TYR A 392 -6.62 17.89 -8.35
C TYR A 392 -5.48 18.64 -9.04
N LEU A 393 -5.26 19.91 -8.68
CA LEU A 393 -4.19 20.71 -9.26
C LEU A 393 -3.04 20.98 -8.29
N ASN A 394 -3.14 20.48 -7.05
CA ASN A 394 -2.16 20.68 -5.96
C ASN A 394 -1.81 22.16 -5.73
N LYS A 395 -2.74 23.09 -6.04
CA LYS A 395 -2.55 24.53 -5.86
C LYS A 395 -2.66 24.91 -4.39
N ALA A 396 -1.71 25.70 -3.90
CA ALA A 396 -1.66 26.11 -2.49
C ALA A 396 -2.73 27.15 -2.13
N PHE A 397 -3.16 27.94 -3.09
CA PHE A 397 -4.17 28.95 -2.93
C PHE A 397 -5.34 28.65 -3.86
N ALA A 398 -6.44 28.29 -3.26
CA ALA A 398 -7.68 28.36 -3.97
C ALA A 398 -8.31 29.73 -3.66
N GLU A 399 -8.49 30.55 -4.69
CA GLU A 399 -9.40 31.64 -4.64
C GLU A 399 -10.72 31.13 -4.07
N GLY A 400 -11.21 31.71 -2.97
CA GLY A 400 -12.51 31.34 -2.36
C GLY A 400 -12.46 30.60 -1.01
N ILE A 401 -11.30 30.29 -0.42
CA ILE A 401 -11.21 29.97 1.03
C ILE A 401 -11.09 31.26 1.84
N ALA A 402 -10.55 32.31 1.26
CA ALA A 402 -10.60 33.65 1.85
C ALA A 402 -12.05 34.15 1.78
N MET A 403 -12.58 34.63 2.89
CA MET A 403 -13.92 35.26 2.98
C MET A 403 -14.00 36.47 2.08
N PHE A 404 -12.86 37.03 1.66
CA PHE A 404 -12.70 38.19 0.78
C PHE A 404 -11.64 37.86 -0.27
N ASP A 405 -11.86 38.29 -1.52
CA ASP A 405 -10.88 38.24 -2.59
C ASP A 405 -9.64 39.09 -2.21
N VAL A 406 -8.44 38.55 -2.44
CA VAL A 406 -7.17 39.25 -2.13
C VAL A 406 -7.09 40.57 -2.90
N GLU A 407 -7.55 40.59 -4.14
CA GLU A 407 -7.60 41.82 -4.95
C GLU A 407 -8.58 42.82 -4.38
N GLU A 408 -9.74 42.43 -3.86
CA GLU A 408 -10.70 43.29 -3.18
C GLU A 408 -10.13 43.83 -1.88
N VAL A 409 -9.40 43.02 -1.11
CA VAL A 409 -8.71 43.44 0.12
C VAL A 409 -7.60 44.44 -0.19
N ASP A 410 -6.81 44.23 -1.25
CA ASP A 410 -5.77 45.15 -1.68
C ASP A 410 -6.34 46.44 -2.25
N LEU A 411 -7.48 46.40 -2.93
CA LEU A 411 -8.22 47.65 -3.34
C LEU A 411 -8.71 48.44 -2.13
N CYS A 412 -8.99 47.81 -1.01
CA CYS A 412 -9.36 48.49 0.24
C CYS A 412 -8.15 49.08 0.98
N ARG A 413 -6.93 48.82 0.53
CA ARG A 413 -5.71 49.28 1.17
C ARG A 413 -5.36 50.70 0.78
N ASP A 414 -5.59 51.62 1.67
CA ASP A 414 -5.14 53.00 1.48
C ASP A 414 -3.63 53.11 1.79
N VAL A 415 -2.80 53.08 0.73
CA VAL A 415 -1.33 53.13 0.84
C VAL A 415 -0.81 54.49 1.35
N ASN A 416 -1.65 55.53 1.35
CA ASN A 416 -1.28 56.86 1.83
C ASN A 416 -1.65 57.08 3.31
N ARG A 417 -2.30 56.11 3.94
CA ARG A 417 -2.74 56.21 5.32
C ARG A 417 -1.63 55.89 6.31
N VAL A 418 -1.32 56.86 7.15
CA VAL A 418 -0.33 56.66 8.23
C VAL A 418 -1.02 56.01 9.42
N VAL A 419 -0.45 54.89 9.92
CA VAL A 419 -0.97 54.18 11.09
C VAL A 419 -0.96 55.10 12.30
N GLY A 420 -2.08 55.21 13.01
CA GLY A 420 -2.25 56.10 14.16
C GLY A 420 -2.72 57.52 13.82
N HIS A 421 -2.85 57.88 12.53
CA HIS A 421 -3.43 59.14 12.11
C HIS A 421 -4.94 59.03 11.92
N ILE A 422 -5.71 59.76 12.70
CA ILE A 422 -7.17 59.79 12.62
C ILE A 422 -7.57 61.02 11.79
N PRO A 423 -8.24 60.86 10.65
CA PRO A 423 -8.70 61.99 9.86
C PRO A 423 -9.68 62.86 10.64
N ALA A 424 -9.63 64.18 10.40
CA ALA A 424 -10.55 65.10 11.04
C ALA A 424 -12.01 64.79 10.67
N GLY A 425 -12.90 64.73 11.68
CA GLY A 425 -14.31 64.44 11.51
C GLY A 425 -14.68 62.93 11.67
N CYS A 426 -13.72 62.06 11.97
CA CYS A 426 -13.99 60.64 12.28
C CYS A 426 -14.24 60.44 13.78
N HIS A 427 -15.21 59.55 14.11
CA HIS A 427 -15.41 59.06 15.44
C HIS A 427 -14.65 57.73 15.61
N LEU A 428 -13.92 57.58 16.72
CA LEU A 428 -13.18 56.39 17.05
C LEU A 428 -14.09 55.42 17.81
N VAL A 429 -14.25 54.21 17.26
CA VAL A 429 -14.95 53.12 17.95
C VAL A 429 -13.94 51.98 18.13
N ALA A 430 -13.70 51.60 19.36
CA ALA A 430 -12.88 50.42 19.67
C ALA A 430 -13.78 49.23 20.00
N GLY A 431 -13.64 48.15 19.26
CA GLY A 431 -14.21 46.85 19.61
C GLY A 431 -13.13 46.00 20.29
N LEU A 432 -13.38 45.47 21.47
CA LEU A 432 -12.55 44.52 22.16
C LEU A 432 -13.23 43.14 22.05
N ASP A 433 -12.64 42.25 21.31
CA ASP A 433 -12.98 40.81 21.36
C ASP A 433 -11.97 40.14 22.29
N PRO A 434 -12.35 39.84 23.55
CA PRO A 434 -11.45 39.09 24.43
C PRO A 434 -11.36 37.67 23.89
N ALA A 435 -10.25 37.34 23.22
CA ALA A 435 -9.95 36.00 22.83
C ALA A 435 -10.06 35.09 24.05
N SER A 436 -11.05 34.21 24.06
CA SER A 436 -11.11 33.14 25.05
C SER A 436 -9.89 32.26 24.82
N THR A 437 -8.93 32.28 25.72
CA THR A 437 -7.89 31.26 25.82
C THR A 437 -8.56 29.97 26.16
N GLY A 438 -8.79 29.10 25.13
CA GLY A 438 -9.19 27.72 25.26
C GLY A 438 -8.00 26.83 25.02
#